data_41b0623306beaa0e12469cccd2ebea1f
#
_entry.id   41b0623306beaa0e12469cccd2ebea1f
#
_cell.length_a   1.000
_cell.length_b   1.000
_cell.length_c   1.000
_cell.angle_alpha   90.00
_cell.angle_beta   90.00
_cell.angle_gamma   90.00
#
_symmetry.space_group_name_H-M   'P 1'
#
loop_
_entity.id
_entity.type
_entity.pdbx_description
1 polymer ?
#
loop_
_entity_poly.entity_id
_entity_poly.type
_entity_poly.pdbx_seq_one_letter_code
_entity_poly.pdbx_strand_id
1 'polypeptide(L)'
;MTLTFTMRFTILGCGSSMGVPRAALGWGDCDPKEPKNRRRRCALLVERRNEHGVTRVLVDCGPDLREQLIDAHVDWVDAVLVTHEHADHIHGIDDLRPLFVNKRRRVDMWLDEATSRAMHSRFGYCFMTPPDSSYPPIVAEHRLTPGTPVTIHGQGGPIDVLPFLQDHGDIPSLGFRFGNVAYSTDLKRLPEPSVAALQGLDVWIVDALRRTPHPSHFNLPETLEWIARIKPRRSILTDMHTDMDYATLRATLPADIEPAYDGMSFDTSAL
;
A
#
# COMPACT_ATOMS: atom_id res chain seq x y z
N MET A 1 -1.37 -32.09 -10.97
CA MET A 1 -2.35 -31.26 -10.22
C MET A 1 -1.76 -29.87 -10.14
N THR A 2 -2.35 -28.93 -10.85
CA THR A 2 -1.97 -27.51 -10.72
C THR A 2 -2.51 -27.06 -9.37
N LEU A 3 -1.63 -26.75 -8.42
CA LEU A 3 -2.01 -26.20 -7.13
C LEU A 3 -2.66 -24.82 -7.38
N THR A 4 -3.97 -24.77 -7.32
CA THR A 4 -4.70 -23.50 -7.34
C THR A 4 -4.45 -22.81 -6.00
N PHE A 5 -3.67 -21.74 -6.02
CA PHE A 5 -3.53 -20.88 -4.86
C PHE A 5 -4.31 -19.58 -5.09
N THR A 6 -4.78 -18.99 -4.03
CA THR A 6 -5.54 -17.75 -4.06
C THR A 6 -4.67 -16.63 -3.51
N MET A 7 -4.63 -15.51 -4.22
CA MET A 7 -4.06 -14.26 -3.71
C MET A 7 -5.20 -13.39 -3.18
N ARG A 8 -5.11 -12.99 -1.92
CA ARG A 8 -6.02 -12.04 -1.28
C ARG A 8 -5.35 -10.68 -1.11
N PHE A 9 -6.08 -9.64 -1.46
CA PHE A 9 -5.69 -8.25 -1.28
C PHE A 9 -6.66 -7.61 -0.30
N THR A 10 -6.13 -6.97 0.76
CA THR A 10 -6.92 -6.26 1.75
C THR A 10 -6.39 -4.82 1.88
N ILE A 11 -7.24 -3.85 1.60
CA ILE A 11 -6.93 -2.42 1.76
C ILE A 11 -7.07 -2.11 3.25
N LEU A 12 -5.95 -1.91 3.95
CA LEU A 12 -5.93 -1.64 5.38
C LEU A 12 -6.26 -0.19 5.71
N GLY A 13 -5.99 0.69 4.75
CA GLY A 13 -6.32 2.11 4.78
C GLY A 13 -6.29 2.70 3.38
N CYS A 14 -7.17 3.65 3.12
CA CYS A 14 -7.33 4.28 1.80
C CYS A 14 -7.51 5.79 1.85
N GLY A 15 -7.18 6.41 2.96
CA GLY A 15 -7.24 7.85 3.15
C GLY A 15 -5.90 8.53 2.91
N SER A 16 -5.94 9.80 2.55
CA SER A 16 -4.78 10.67 2.37
C SER A 16 -3.96 10.84 3.65
N SER A 17 -2.86 11.56 3.56
CA SER A 17 -1.88 11.76 4.64
C SER A 17 -2.46 12.18 6.00
N MET A 18 -3.57 12.90 6.02
CA MET A 18 -4.25 13.29 7.26
C MET A 18 -5.37 12.33 7.69
N GLY A 19 -5.68 11.30 6.89
CA GLY A 19 -6.83 10.44 7.09
C GLY A 19 -8.18 11.14 6.91
N VAL A 20 -9.28 10.38 7.06
CA VAL A 20 -10.65 10.92 7.05
C VAL A 20 -11.38 10.33 8.28
N PRO A 21 -11.97 11.15 9.19
CA PRO A 21 -11.90 12.61 9.21
C PRO A 21 -10.50 13.13 9.56
N ARG A 22 -10.21 14.35 9.17
CA ARG A 22 -8.96 15.03 9.55
C ARG A 22 -9.05 15.60 10.97
N ALA A 23 -8.00 15.41 11.74
CA ALA A 23 -7.91 16.03 13.07
C ALA A 23 -8.09 17.57 12.96
N ALA A 24 -8.90 18.14 13.81
CA ALA A 24 -9.28 19.56 13.85
C ALA A 24 -10.04 20.12 12.63
N LEU A 25 -10.02 19.43 11.46
CA LEU A 25 -10.63 19.89 10.21
C LEU A 25 -11.92 19.10 9.86
N GLY A 26 -12.12 17.95 10.49
CA GLY A 26 -13.35 17.16 10.36
C GLY A 26 -13.49 16.40 9.03
N TRP A 27 -14.74 16.18 8.63
CA TRP A 27 -15.15 15.28 7.56
C TRP A 27 -15.15 15.92 6.16
N GLY A 28 -15.08 17.27 6.06
CA GLY A 28 -15.26 17.96 4.78
C GLY A 28 -16.61 17.64 4.16
N ASP A 29 -16.63 17.18 2.92
CA ASP A 29 -17.84 16.82 2.17
C ASP A 29 -18.26 15.35 2.41
N CYS A 30 -17.49 14.56 3.16
CA CYS A 30 -17.82 13.18 3.50
C CYS A 30 -18.92 13.11 4.56
N ASP A 31 -19.96 12.31 4.33
CA ASP A 31 -21.00 12.04 5.33
C ASP A 31 -20.40 11.29 6.53
N PRO A 32 -20.45 11.84 7.75
CA PRO A 32 -19.95 11.16 8.95
C PRO A 32 -20.74 9.91 9.35
N LYS A 33 -21.93 9.70 8.79
CA LYS A 33 -22.78 8.53 9.02
C LYS A 33 -22.47 7.36 8.09
N GLU A 34 -21.77 7.61 6.97
CA GLU A 34 -21.28 6.55 6.08
C GLU A 34 -19.97 5.98 6.64
N PRO A 35 -19.96 4.76 7.21
CA PRO A 35 -18.78 4.21 7.88
C PRO A 35 -17.59 4.03 6.94
N LYS A 36 -17.83 3.88 5.63
CA LYS A 36 -16.79 3.74 4.61
C LYS A 36 -16.06 5.05 4.29
N ASN A 37 -16.55 6.17 4.82
CA ASN A 37 -15.85 7.45 4.76
C ASN A 37 -14.76 7.58 5.84
N ARG A 38 -14.78 6.73 6.89
CA ARG A 38 -13.69 6.71 7.85
C ARG A 38 -12.51 5.95 7.25
N ARG A 39 -11.42 6.69 6.98
CA ARG A 39 -10.26 6.17 6.25
C ARG A 39 -8.97 6.44 7.02
N ARG A 40 -8.23 5.38 7.32
CA ARG A 40 -6.84 5.42 7.81
C ARG A 40 -5.90 5.70 6.64
N ARG A 41 -4.63 6.06 6.94
CA ARG A 41 -3.59 6.28 5.94
C ARG A 41 -3.37 5.01 5.10
N CYS A 42 -2.93 5.22 3.86
CA CYS A 42 -2.79 4.16 2.88
C CYS A 42 -1.91 3.00 3.39
N ALA A 43 -2.41 1.78 3.27
CA ALA A 43 -1.67 0.54 3.40
C ALA A 43 -2.41 -0.61 2.73
N LEU A 44 -1.66 -1.58 2.18
CA LEU A 44 -2.21 -2.77 1.52
C LEU A 44 -1.59 -4.03 2.12
N LEU A 45 -2.42 -5.03 2.42
CA LEU A 45 -1.98 -6.38 2.77
C LEU A 45 -2.23 -7.31 1.59
N VAL A 46 -1.19 -8.04 1.17
CA VAL A 46 -1.26 -9.08 0.15
C VAL A 46 -0.96 -10.42 0.79
N GLU A 47 -1.85 -11.38 0.64
CA GLU A 47 -1.72 -12.71 1.21
C GLU A 47 -1.78 -13.77 0.11
N ARG A 48 -0.87 -14.72 0.15
CA ARG A 48 -0.96 -15.98 -0.59
C ARG A 48 -1.19 -17.11 0.39
N ARG A 49 -2.22 -17.92 0.14
CA ARG A 49 -2.61 -19.05 0.99
C ARG A 49 -2.50 -20.37 0.26
N ASN A 50 -2.01 -21.39 0.96
CA ASN A 50 -2.04 -22.77 0.56
C ASN A 50 -2.29 -23.68 1.78
N GLU A 51 -2.20 -25.00 1.63
CA GLU A 51 -2.38 -25.99 2.69
C GLU A 51 -1.29 -25.93 3.78
N HIS A 52 -0.12 -25.32 3.52
CA HIS A 52 1.01 -25.24 4.44
C HIS A 52 1.01 -23.93 5.26
N GLY A 53 0.24 -22.93 4.85
CA GLY A 53 0.17 -21.66 5.57
C GLY A 53 -0.12 -20.44 4.70
N VAL A 54 0.36 -19.30 5.18
CA VAL A 54 0.15 -17.99 4.53
C VAL A 54 1.48 -17.28 4.38
N THR A 55 1.70 -16.69 3.20
CA THR A 55 2.74 -15.68 2.97
C THR A 55 2.06 -14.31 2.94
N ARG A 56 2.58 -13.35 3.70
CA ARG A 56 2.01 -12.01 3.83
C ARG A 56 3.01 -10.94 3.45
N VAL A 57 2.61 -10.06 2.56
CA VAL A 57 3.33 -8.84 2.17
C VAL A 57 2.50 -7.65 2.59
N LEU A 58 3.09 -6.76 3.39
CA LEU A 58 2.52 -5.48 3.75
C LEU A 58 3.12 -4.40 2.84
N VAL A 59 2.31 -3.53 2.27
CA VAL A 59 2.77 -2.32 1.58
C VAL A 59 2.49 -1.13 2.49
N ASP A 60 3.56 -0.44 2.85
CA ASP A 60 3.66 0.66 3.79
C ASP A 60 3.36 0.31 5.27
N CYS A 61 3.92 1.11 6.16
CA CYS A 61 3.81 0.99 7.60
C CYS A 61 3.58 2.38 8.23
N GLY A 62 2.48 3.03 7.84
CA GLY A 62 2.08 4.35 8.32
C GLY A 62 1.66 4.38 9.79
N PRO A 63 1.30 5.56 10.32
CA PRO A 63 1.01 5.73 11.74
C PRO A 63 -0.25 5.01 12.24
N ASP A 64 -1.08 4.46 11.36
CA ASP A 64 -2.25 3.64 11.72
C ASP A 64 -1.95 2.14 11.78
N LEU A 65 -0.70 1.72 11.55
CA LEU A 65 -0.30 0.33 11.37
C LEU A 65 -0.81 -0.59 12.49
N ARG A 66 -0.69 -0.16 13.74
CA ARG A 66 -1.14 -0.96 14.89
C ARG A 66 -2.62 -1.38 14.74
N GLU A 67 -3.50 -0.43 14.52
CA GLU A 67 -4.94 -0.70 14.39
C GLU A 67 -5.24 -1.50 13.11
N GLN A 68 -4.52 -1.23 12.03
CA GLN A 68 -4.64 -1.95 10.76
C GLN A 68 -4.31 -3.44 10.91
N LEU A 69 -3.21 -3.77 11.61
CA LEU A 69 -2.81 -5.16 11.86
C LEU A 69 -3.76 -5.88 12.81
N ILE A 70 -4.26 -5.21 13.86
CA ILE A 70 -5.23 -5.76 14.81
C ILE A 70 -6.54 -6.11 14.10
N ASP A 71 -7.11 -5.17 13.33
CA ASP A 71 -8.36 -5.37 12.62
C ASP A 71 -8.26 -6.46 11.54
N ALA A 72 -7.11 -6.56 10.88
CA ALA A 72 -6.83 -7.59 9.88
C ALA A 72 -6.42 -8.95 10.49
N HIS A 73 -6.33 -9.06 11.82
CA HIS A 73 -5.88 -10.26 12.55
C HIS A 73 -4.51 -10.78 12.06
N VAL A 74 -3.57 -9.86 11.82
CA VAL A 74 -2.23 -10.18 11.35
C VAL A 74 -1.29 -10.39 12.52
N ASP A 75 -0.72 -11.58 12.63
CA ASP A 75 0.28 -11.97 13.65
C ASP A 75 1.72 -11.97 13.14
N TRP A 76 1.91 -11.92 11.82
CA TRP A 76 3.21 -11.88 11.14
C TRP A 76 3.06 -11.37 9.70
N VAL A 77 4.09 -10.66 9.22
CA VAL A 77 4.30 -10.34 7.81
C VAL A 77 5.69 -10.83 7.38
N ASP A 78 5.78 -11.44 6.20
CA ASP A 78 7.03 -11.96 5.66
C ASP A 78 7.88 -10.85 5.02
N ALA A 79 7.23 -9.79 4.56
CA ALA A 79 7.90 -8.58 4.08
C ALA A 79 7.04 -7.33 4.27
N VAL A 80 7.70 -6.20 4.48
CA VAL A 80 7.15 -4.85 4.30
C VAL A 80 7.81 -4.24 3.07
N LEU A 81 7.02 -3.79 2.10
CA LEU A 81 7.46 -3.02 0.94
C LEU A 81 7.12 -1.55 1.18
N VAL A 82 8.06 -0.65 1.06
CA VAL A 82 7.81 0.78 1.30
C VAL A 82 7.75 1.52 -0.03
N THR A 83 6.69 2.28 -0.25
CA THR A 83 6.49 3.07 -1.47
C THR A 83 7.43 4.27 -1.52
N HIS A 84 7.52 5.03 -0.44
CA HIS A 84 8.37 6.23 -0.33
C HIS A 84 8.47 6.70 1.14
N GLU A 85 9.22 7.78 1.37
CA GLU A 85 9.65 8.23 2.70
C GLU A 85 8.68 9.15 3.46
N HIS A 86 7.48 9.45 2.94
CA HIS A 86 6.53 10.32 3.64
C HIS A 86 6.02 9.70 4.94
N ALA A 87 5.70 10.56 5.90
CA ALA A 87 5.37 10.19 7.27
C ALA A 87 4.17 9.23 7.37
N ASP A 88 3.17 9.45 6.57
CA ASP A 88 1.95 8.65 6.51
C ASP A 88 2.16 7.22 5.98
N HIS A 89 3.32 6.96 5.34
CA HIS A 89 3.72 5.63 4.84
C HIS A 89 4.73 4.90 5.73
N ILE A 90 5.46 5.62 6.62
CA ILE A 90 6.58 5.00 7.36
C ILE A 90 6.56 5.21 8.88
N HIS A 91 5.76 6.14 9.44
CA HIS A 91 5.87 6.49 10.87
C HIS A 91 5.29 5.45 11.84
N GLY A 92 4.73 4.35 11.37
CA GLY A 92 4.32 3.20 12.17
C GLY A 92 5.36 2.07 12.21
N ILE A 93 6.59 2.27 11.71
CA ILE A 93 7.62 1.22 11.67
C ILE A 93 7.84 0.55 13.04
N ASP A 94 7.74 1.26 14.14
CA ASP A 94 7.95 0.71 15.48
C ASP A 94 6.82 -0.25 15.92
N ASP A 95 5.66 -0.17 15.30
CA ASP A 95 4.54 -1.12 15.50
C ASP A 95 4.81 -2.50 14.87
N LEU A 96 5.91 -2.68 14.14
CA LEU A 96 6.44 -3.99 13.75
C LEU A 96 7.14 -4.72 14.92
N ARG A 97 7.47 -4.02 16.01
CA ARG A 97 8.15 -4.60 17.18
C ARG A 97 7.39 -5.76 17.82
N PRO A 98 6.05 -5.71 18.02
CA PRO A 98 5.31 -6.87 18.52
C PRO A 98 5.44 -8.10 17.63
N LEU A 99 5.52 -7.96 16.30
CA LEU A 99 5.73 -9.07 15.38
C LEU A 99 7.12 -9.71 15.60
N PHE A 100 8.15 -8.85 15.69
CA PHE A 100 9.51 -9.30 16.04
C PHE A 100 9.55 -10.04 17.39
N VAL A 101 8.92 -9.49 18.42
CA VAL A 101 8.89 -10.11 19.76
C VAL A 101 8.19 -11.46 19.73
N ASN A 102 7.07 -11.58 19.02
CA ASN A 102 6.28 -12.79 18.87
C ASN A 102 7.05 -13.92 18.16
N LYS A 103 7.67 -13.60 17.02
CA LYS A 103 8.35 -14.63 16.18
C LYS A 103 9.86 -14.75 16.44
N ARG A 104 10.47 -13.86 17.24
CA ARG A 104 11.93 -13.79 17.46
C ARG A 104 12.73 -13.70 16.16
N ARG A 105 12.15 -13.08 15.15
CA ARG A 105 12.70 -12.90 13.80
C ARG A 105 12.47 -11.46 13.37
N ARG A 106 13.48 -10.84 12.74
CA ARG A 106 13.32 -9.52 12.12
C ARG A 106 12.35 -9.58 10.97
N VAL A 107 11.57 -8.51 10.80
CA VAL A 107 10.70 -8.36 9.63
C VAL A 107 11.56 -7.90 8.45
N ASP A 108 11.45 -8.57 7.31
CA ASP A 108 12.17 -8.16 6.10
C ASP A 108 11.52 -6.89 5.55
N MET A 109 12.31 -5.81 5.38
CA MET A 109 11.85 -4.51 4.91
C MET A 109 12.55 -4.13 3.61
N TRP A 110 11.78 -3.90 2.58
CA TRP A 110 12.26 -3.65 1.22
C TRP A 110 12.10 -2.18 0.87
N LEU A 111 13.21 -1.51 0.57
CA LEU A 111 13.32 -0.06 0.39
C LEU A 111 14.12 0.25 -0.88
N ASP A 112 13.78 1.35 -1.56
CA ASP A 112 14.70 1.94 -2.52
C ASP A 112 15.82 2.71 -1.79
N GLU A 113 16.79 3.21 -2.52
CA GLU A 113 17.98 3.89 -1.97
C GLU A 113 17.63 5.20 -1.25
N ALA A 114 16.69 5.99 -1.79
CA ALA A 114 16.31 7.28 -1.21
C ALA A 114 15.54 7.08 0.09
N THR A 115 14.54 6.20 0.07
CA THR A 115 13.73 5.82 1.23
C THR A 115 14.60 5.21 2.34
N SER A 116 15.56 4.35 1.98
CA SER A 116 16.51 3.77 2.94
C SER A 116 17.28 4.84 3.71
N ARG A 117 17.86 5.82 3.01
CA ARG A 117 18.59 6.92 3.68
C ARG A 117 17.71 7.69 4.66
N ALA A 118 16.48 8.00 4.26
CA ALA A 118 15.53 8.70 5.12
C ALA A 118 15.12 7.86 6.34
N MET A 119 14.84 6.56 6.14
CA MET A 119 14.47 5.62 7.20
C MET A 119 15.60 5.44 8.22
N HIS A 120 16.86 5.27 7.76
CA HIS A 120 18.01 5.20 8.66
C HIS A 120 18.22 6.49 9.46
N SER A 121 18.00 7.66 8.83
CA SER A 121 18.11 8.94 9.52
C SER A 121 17.04 9.13 10.60
N ARG A 122 15.80 8.68 10.35
CA ARG A 122 14.67 8.88 11.27
C ARG A 122 14.51 7.75 12.28
N PHE A 123 14.76 6.50 11.88
CA PHE A 123 14.44 5.27 12.61
C PHE A 123 15.61 4.28 12.65
N GLY A 124 16.86 4.77 12.64
CA GLY A 124 18.06 3.92 12.58
C GLY A 124 18.09 2.83 13.65
N TYR A 125 17.50 3.05 14.82
CA TYR A 125 17.40 2.05 15.90
C TYR A 125 16.54 0.82 15.55
N CYS A 126 15.68 0.92 14.55
CA CYS A 126 14.92 -0.22 14.04
C CYS A 126 15.79 -1.16 13.20
N PHE A 127 16.85 -0.66 12.59
CA PHE A 127 17.76 -1.39 11.69
C PHE A 127 19.04 -1.88 12.39
N MET A 128 19.55 -1.09 13.33
CA MET A 128 20.79 -1.39 14.07
C MET A 128 20.61 -1.04 15.54
N THR A 129 21.19 -1.87 16.41
CA THR A 129 21.24 -1.56 17.83
C THR A 129 22.11 -0.31 18.05
N PRO A 130 21.57 0.77 18.65
CA PRO A 130 22.36 1.94 18.96
C PRO A 130 23.51 1.62 19.92
N PRO A 131 24.62 2.39 19.94
CA PRO A 131 25.64 2.28 20.97
C PRO A 131 25.01 2.33 22.37
N ASP A 132 25.52 1.51 23.28
CA ASP A 132 25.06 1.42 24.68
C ASP A 132 23.60 1.00 24.91
N SER A 133 22.93 0.48 23.87
CA SER A 133 21.57 -0.07 23.94
C SER A 133 21.59 -1.61 23.95
N SER A 134 20.68 -2.21 24.73
CA SER A 134 20.42 -3.65 24.71
C SER A 134 19.25 -4.04 23.79
N TYR A 135 18.58 -3.08 23.17
CA TYR A 135 17.43 -3.36 22.29
C TYR A 135 17.90 -3.83 20.93
N PRO A 136 17.50 -5.03 20.49
CA PRO A 136 17.85 -5.53 19.16
C PRO A 136 17.08 -4.79 18.06
N PRO A 137 17.63 -4.72 16.84
CA PRO A 137 16.91 -4.20 15.69
C PRO A 137 15.73 -5.11 15.35
N ILE A 138 14.66 -4.53 14.81
CA ILE A 138 13.38 -5.21 14.55
C ILE A 138 13.16 -5.53 13.07
N VAL A 139 13.88 -4.85 12.18
CA VAL A 139 13.79 -5.05 10.73
C VAL A 139 15.12 -5.46 10.12
N ALA A 140 15.06 -6.18 8.99
CA ALA A 140 16.19 -6.52 8.14
C ALA A 140 15.97 -5.85 6.78
N GLU A 141 16.90 -5.00 6.35
CA GLU A 141 16.78 -4.25 5.13
C GLU A 141 17.12 -5.06 3.88
N HIS A 142 16.32 -4.88 2.83
CA HIS A 142 16.54 -5.37 1.48
C HIS A 142 16.35 -4.22 0.48
N ARG A 143 17.03 -4.30 -0.66
CA ARG A 143 17.01 -3.25 -1.67
C ARG A 143 15.94 -3.50 -2.74
N LEU A 144 15.12 -2.48 -3.05
CA LEU A 144 14.26 -2.41 -4.23
C LEU A 144 14.93 -1.60 -5.32
N THR A 145 14.78 -2.07 -6.55
CA THR A 145 15.15 -1.33 -7.75
C THR A 145 13.95 -1.33 -8.70
N PRO A 146 13.43 -0.16 -9.12
CA PRO A 146 12.31 -0.10 -10.05
C PRO A 146 12.59 -0.93 -11.32
N GLY A 147 11.61 -1.71 -11.77
CA GLY A 147 11.71 -2.59 -12.92
C GLY A 147 12.42 -3.93 -12.67
N THR A 148 12.98 -4.16 -11.49
CA THR A 148 13.62 -5.44 -11.12
C THR A 148 12.68 -6.24 -10.21
N PRO A 149 12.13 -7.37 -10.67
CA PRO A 149 11.26 -8.21 -9.85
C PRO A 149 11.97 -8.75 -8.60
N VAL A 150 11.23 -8.88 -7.51
CA VAL A 150 11.66 -9.56 -6.30
C VAL A 150 10.65 -10.63 -5.91
N THR A 151 11.10 -11.70 -5.25
CA THR A 151 10.24 -12.77 -4.76
C THR A 151 10.27 -12.81 -3.25
N ILE A 152 9.10 -12.67 -2.62
CA ILE A 152 8.94 -12.79 -1.17
C ILE A 152 8.55 -14.24 -0.84
N HIS A 153 9.32 -14.87 0.04
CA HIS A 153 9.10 -16.25 0.46
C HIS A 153 8.42 -16.34 1.82
N GLY A 154 7.43 -17.23 1.93
CA GLY A 154 6.73 -17.54 3.18
C GLY A 154 6.03 -18.90 3.08
N GLN A 155 5.30 -19.29 4.13
CA GLN A 155 4.67 -20.61 4.22
C GLN A 155 3.57 -20.84 3.17
N GLY A 156 2.91 -19.78 2.73
CA GLY A 156 1.88 -19.83 1.69
C GLY A 156 2.44 -19.97 0.26
N GLY A 157 3.78 -20.05 0.11
CA GLY A 157 4.48 -20.05 -1.17
C GLY A 157 4.94 -18.64 -1.61
N PRO A 158 5.71 -18.53 -2.71
CA PRO A 158 6.32 -17.28 -3.13
C PRO A 158 5.27 -16.27 -3.62
N ILE A 159 5.53 -14.99 -3.36
CA ILE A 159 4.81 -13.84 -3.94
C ILE A 159 5.83 -13.05 -4.77
N ASP A 160 5.62 -13.02 -6.09
CA ASP A 160 6.43 -12.22 -6.99
C ASP A 160 5.90 -10.78 -7.04
N VAL A 161 6.80 -9.82 -6.92
CA VAL A 161 6.51 -8.40 -6.89
C VAL A 161 7.38 -7.68 -7.90
N LEU A 162 6.76 -6.88 -8.77
CA LEU A 162 7.47 -5.96 -9.67
C LEU A 162 7.28 -4.54 -9.14
N PRO A 163 8.32 -3.93 -8.53
CA PRO A 163 8.30 -2.51 -8.22
C PRO A 163 8.44 -1.69 -9.50
N PHE A 164 7.68 -0.60 -9.62
CA PHE A 164 7.82 0.33 -10.74
C PHE A 164 7.83 1.77 -10.25
N LEU A 165 8.55 2.63 -10.97
CA LEU A 165 8.75 4.03 -10.59
C LEU A 165 7.49 4.86 -10.85
N GLN A 166 7.17 5.73 -9.92
CA GLN A 166 6.14 6.76 -10.01
C GLN A 166 6.74 8.13 -9.70
N ASP A 167 6.23 9.17 -10.33
CA ASP A 167 6.54 10.56 -10.01
C ASP A 167 5.49 11.07 -9.00
N HIS A 168 5.94 11.51 -7.85
CA HIS A 168 5.11 12.05 -6.77
C HIS A 168 5.46 13.53 -6.49
N GLY A 169 5.67 14.31 -7.53
CA GLY A 169 6.06 15.72 -7.44
C GLY A 169 7.54 15.89 -7.13
N ASP A 170 7.89 16.31 -5.91
CA ASP A 170 9.28 16.60 -5.54
C ASP A 170 10.11 15.35 -5.27
N ILE A 171 9.47 14.20 -5.04
CA ILE A 171 10.12 12.92 -4.80
C ILE A 171 9.53 11.81 -5.68
N PRO A 172 10.28 10.75 -5.97
CA PRO A 172 9.72 9.53 -6.55
C PRO A 172 8.97 8.72 -5.49
N SER A 173 8.02 7.89 -5.97
CA SER A 173 7.42 6.80 -5.19
C SER A 173 7.50 5.49 -5.97
N LEU A 174 7.23 4.37 -5.31
CA LEU A 174 7.13 3.06 -5.94
C LEU A 174 5.68 2.58 -5.98
N GLY A 175 5.23 2.16 -7.15
CA GLY A 175 4.09 1.27 -7.27
C GLY A 175 4.55 -0.19 -7.26
N PHE A 176 3.64 -1.09 -6.94
CA PHE A 176 3.92 -2.53 -6.89
C PHE A 176 2.92 -3.32 -7.72
N ARG A 177 3.42 -4.25 -8.54
CA ARG A 177 2.59 -5.19 -9.28
C ARG A 177 2.76 -6.60 -8.72
N PHE A 178 1.63 -7.27 -8.45
CA PHE A 178 1.48 -8.64 -7.97
C PHE A 178 0.68 -9.45 -9.00
N GLY A 179 1.35 -10.11 -9.93
CA GLY A 179 0.66 -10.78 -11.03
C GLY A 179 -0.18 -9.79 -11.87
N ASN A 180 -1.50 -9.93 -11.84
CA ASN A 180 -2.45 -9.08 -12.57
C ASN A 180 -3.07 -7.96 -11.71
N VAL A 181 -2.57 -7.73 -10.50
CA VAL A 181 -2.99 -6.63 -9.62
C VAL A 181 -1.86 -5.65 -9.46
N ALA A 182 -2.14 -4.34 -9.58
CA ALA A 182 -1.19 -3.30 -9.27
C ALA A 182 -1.74 -2.34 -8.20
N TYR A 183 -0.82 -1.82 -7.39
CA TYR A 183 -1.06 -0.82 -6.35
C TYR A 183 -0.21 0.42 -6.63
N SER A 184 -0.86 1.56 -6.75
CA SER A 184 -0.27 2.86 -7.10
C SER A 184 -0.88 3.93 -6.21
N THR A 185 -0.35 4.12 -5.00
CA THR A 185 -0.64 5.28 -4.17
C THR A 185 0.37 6.38 -4.47
N ASP A 186 0.05 7.63 -4.12
CA ASP A 186 0.98 8.77 -4.16
C ASP A 186 1.68 8.92 -5.52
N LEU A 187 0.89 9.22 -6.53
CA LEU A 187 1.44 9.39 -7.87
C LEU A 187 0.85 10.61 -8.59
N LYS A 188 1.71 11.32 -9.32
CA LYS A 188 1.35 12.45 -10.21
C LYS A 188 1.58 12.14 -11.68
N ARG A 189 2.57 11.29 -11.97
CA ARG A 189 2.91 10.89 -13.35
C ARG A 189 3.45 9.47 -13.36
N LEU A 190 3.24 8.81 -14.49
CA LEU A 190 3.81 7.49 -14.77
C LEU A 190 4.84 7.61 -15.88
N PRO A 191 6.12 7.34 -15.60
CA PRO A 191 7.13 7.17 -16.65
C PRO A 191 6.75 6.04 -17.62
N GLU A 192 7.16 6.13 -18.89
CA GLU A 192 6.80 5.12 -19.89
C GLU A 192 7.15 3.66 -19.50
N PRO A 193 8.30 3.37 -18.85
CA PRO A 193 8.55 1.99 -18.38
C PRO A 193 7.50 1.51 -17.36
N SER A 194 6.96 2.40 -16.54
CA SER A 194 5.93 2.08 -15.55
C SER A 194 4.56 1.86 -16.20
N VAL A 195 4.27 2.57 -17.28
CA VAL A 195 3.08 2.32 -18.10
C VAL A 195 3.10 0.89 -18.66
N ALA A 196 4.27 0.40 -19.11
CA ALA A 196 4.43 -0.98 -19.56
C ALA A 196 4.17 -1.99 -18.43
N ALA A 197 4.61 -1.68 -17.20
CA ALA A 197 4.35 -2.52 -16.02
C ALA A 197 2.86 -2.62 -15.66
N LEU A 198 2.02 -1.68 -16.11
CA LEU A 198 0.59 -1.64 -15.84
C LEU A 198 -0.28 -2.28 -16.94
N GLN A 199 0.31 -2.87 -17.97
CA GLN A 199 -0.47 -3.50 -19.04
C GLN A 199 -1.08 -4.85 -18.61
N GLY A 200 -2.32 -5.12 -19.05
CA GLY A 200 -2.99 -6.40 -18.83
C GLY A 200 -3.42 -6.65 -17.39
N LEU A 201 -3.74 -5.60 -16.63
CA LEU A 201 -4.21 -5.73 -15.25
C LEU A 201 -5.67 -6.21 -15.20
N ASP A 202 -5.95 -7.09 -14.25
CA ASP A 202 -7.31 -7.38 -13.81
C ASP A 202 -7.79 -6.31 -12.81
N VAL A 203 -6.93 -5.89 -11.88
CA VAL A 203 -7.27 -4.88 -10.88
C VAL A 203 -6.16 -3.84 -10.78
N TRP A 204 -6.52 -2.57 -10.78
CA TRP A 204 -5.63 -1.46 -10.46
C TRP A 204 -6.15 -0.69 -9.25
N ILE A 205 -5.43 -0.74 -8.13
CA ILE A 205 -5.67 0.11 -6.96
C ILE A 205 -4.84 1.37 -7.19
N VAL A 206 -5.51 2.51 -7.35
CA VAL A 206 -4.85 3.73 -7.86
C VAL A 206 -5.23 4.98 -7.08
N ASP A 207 -4.25 5.87 -6.92
CA ASP A 207 -4.40 7.21 -6.33
C ASP A 207 -5.54 8.00 -6.99
N ALA A 208 -6.39 8.60 -6.16
CA ALA A 208 -7.42 9.55 -6.55
C ALA A 208 -7.64 10.53 -5.39
N LEU A 209 -6.63 11.37 -5.12
CA LEU A 209 -6.57 12.15 -3.90
C LEU A 209 -7.84 12.98 -3.65
N ARG A 210 -8.25 13.78 -4.64
CA ARG A 210 -9.33 14.76 -4.50
C ARG A 210 -9.92 15.16 -5.86
N ARG A 211 -10.99 15.96 -5.84
CA ARG A 211 -11.65 16.41 -7.08
C ARG A 211 -10.87 17.51 -7.82
N THR A 212 -10.10 18.32 -7.11
CA THR A 212 -9.33 19.44 -7.68
C THR A 212 -7.86 19.09 -7.89
N PRO A 213 -7.16 19.75 -8.84
CA PRO A 213 -5.75 19.48 -9.13
C PRO A 213 -4.83 19.54 -7.89
N HIS A 214 -3.83 18.68 -7.85
CA HIS A 214 -2.78 18.64 -6.84
C HIS A 214 -1.40 18.56 -7.51
N PRO A 215 -0.35 19.18 -6.95
CA PRO A 215 0.98 19.18 -7.57
C PRO A 215 1.66 17.81 -7.57
N SER A 216 1.39 16.95 -6.58
CA SER A 216 2.07 15.66 -6.38
C SER A 216 1.17 14.42 -6.45
N HIS A 217 -0.16 14.58 -6.63
CA HIS A 217 -1.11 13.46 -6.74
C HIS A 217 -2.00 13.58 -7.97
N PHE A 218 -2.57 12.48 -8.38
CA PHE A 218 -3.71 12.48 -9.28
C PHE A 218 -4.94 13.08 -8.57
N ASN A 219 -5.67 13.91 -9.29
CA ASN A 219 -7.06 14.21 -8.93
C ASN A 219 -7.99 13.19 -9.60
N LEU A 220 -9.26 13.16 -9.21
CA LEU A 220 -10.24 12.22 -9.75
C LEU A 220 -10.32 12.26 -11.29
N PRO A 221 -10.42 13.42 -11.98
CA PRO A 221 -10.41 13.46 -13.45
C PRO A 221 -9.14 12.82 -14.05
N GLU A 222 -7.95 13.16 -13.55
CA GLU A 222 -6.68 12.58 -14.03
C GLU A 222 -6.64 11.06 -13.83
N THR A 223 -7.12 10.58 -12.68
CA THR A 223 -7.22 9.14 -12.40
C THR A 223 -8.12 8.43 -13.43
N LEU A 224 -9.28 9.00 -13.73
CA LEU A 224 -10.21 8.44 -14.73
C LEU A 224 -9.60 8.41 -16.15
N GLU A 225 -8.84 9.45 -16.53
CA GLU A 225 -8.11 9.48 -17.81
C GLU A 225 -7.05 8.36 -17.87
N TRP A 226 -6.30 8.15 -16.79
CA TRP A 226 -5.32 7.08 -16.72
C TRP A 226 -5.96 5.70 -16.70
N ILE A 227 -7.08 5.50 -16.01
CA ILE A 227 -7.85 4.23 -16.06
C ILE A 227 -8.29 3.94 -17.50
N ALA A 228 -8.80 4.95 -18.22
CA ALA A 228 -9.19 4.80 -19.62
C ALA A 228 -8.01 4.47 -20.54
N ARG A 229 -6.78 4.90 -20.21
CA ARG A 229 -5.54 4.59 -20.95
C ARG A 229 -5.02 3.18 -20.65
N ILE A 230 -4.95 2.78 -19.37
CA ILE A 230 -4.41 1.47 -18.92
C ILE A 230 -5.42 0.35 -19.17
N LYS A 231 -6.70 0.62 -19.02
CA LYS A 231 -7.83 -0.32 -19.22
C LYS A 231 -7.77 -1.59 -18.37
N PRO A 232 -7.59 -1.47 -17.05
CA PRO A 232 -7.75 -2.61 -16.16
C PRO A 232 -9.21 -3.08 -16.21
N ARG A 233 -9.48 -4.34 -15.86
CA ARG A 233 -10.87 -4.85 -15.79
C ARG A 233 -11.66 -4.23 -14.64
N ARG A 234 -10.98 -3.85 -13.56
CA ARG A 234 -11.55 -3.21 -12.37
C ARG A 234 -10.55 -2.20 -11.82
N SER A 235 -11.04 -1.05 -11.38
CA SER A 235 -10.23 -0.03 -10.71
C SER A 235 -10.77 0.27 -9.32
N ILE A 236 -9.87 0.42 -8.35
CA ILE A 236 -10.21 0.75 -6.97
C ILE A 236 -9.47 2.05 -6.62
N LEU A 237 -10.22 3.10 -6.29
CA LEU A 237 -9.65 4.40 -5.94
C LEU A 237 -9.15 4.38 -4.50
N THR A 238 -7.92 4.83 -4.26
CA THR A 238 -7.30 4.94 -2.93
C THR A 238 -6.74 6.34 -2.68
N ASP A 239 -6.15 6.57 -1.52
CA ASP A 239 -5.55 7.84 -1.08
C ASP A 239 -6.54 9.03 -1.05
N MET A 240 -7.78 8.74 -0.70
CA MET A 240 -8.89 9.67 -0.83
C MET A 240 -8.99 10.68 0.31
N HIS A 241 -9.16 11.93 -0.06
CA HIS A 241 -9.35 13.08 0.81
C HIS A 241 -10.81 13.27 1.26
N THR A 242 -11.08 14.31 2.06
CA THR A 242 -12.40 14.60 2.64
C THR A 242 -13.45 15.15 1.66
N ASP A 243 -13.12 15.38 0.38
CA ASP A 243 -14.06 15.73 -0.69
C ASP A 243 -14.49 14.53 -1.56
N MET A 244 -14.06 13.32 -1.15
CA MET A 244 -14.26 12.07 -1.87
C MET A 244 -15.27 11.17 -1.12
N ASP A 245 -16.50 11.66 -0.96
CA ASP A 245 -17.59 10.93 -0.28
C ASP A 245 -17.88 9.58 -0.96
N TYR A 246 -17.93 8.49 -0.17
CA TYR A 246 -18.07 7.12 -0.68
C TYR A 246 -19.37 6.91 -1.45
N ALA A 247 -20.50 7.31 -0.87
CA ALA A 247 -21.81 7.10 -1.48
C ALA A 247 -21.96 7.89 -2.78
N THR A 248 -21.49 9.13 -2.79
CA THR A 248 -21.47 9.99 -3.98
C THR A 248 -20.61 9.39 -5.09
N LEU A 249 -19.41 8.90 -4.76
CA LEU A 249 -18.54 8.23 -5.74
C LEU A 249 -19.18 6.96 -6.30
N ARG A 250 -19.77 6.10 -5.45
CA ARG A 250 -20.47 4.90 -5.90
C ARG A 250 -21.65 5.19 -6.84
N ALA A 251 -22.33 6.30 -6.65
CA ALA A 251 -23.46 6.71 -7.49
C ALA A 251 -23.03 7.32 -8.84
N THR A 252 -21.81 7.84 -8.94
CA THR A 252 -21.38 8.65 -10.11
C THR A 252 -20.29 7.98 -10.95
N LEU A 253 -19.55 7.02 -10.39
CA LEU A 253 -18.48 6.31 -11.12
C LEU A 253 -19.04 5.21 -12.03
N PRO A 254 -18.35 4.87 -13.13
CA PRO A 254 -18.62 3.68 -13.93
C PRO A 254 -18.63 2.40 -13.07
N ALA A 255 -19.32 1.36 -13.53
CA ALA A 255 -19.52 0.13 -12.75
C ALA A 255 -18.21 -0.64 -12.43
N ASP A 256 -17.19 -0.48 -13.25
CA ASP A 256 -15.86 -1.08 -13.13
C ASP A 256 -14.87 -0.23 -12.29
N ILE A 257 -15.31 0.92 -11.79
CA ILE A 257 -14.53 1.83 -10.93
C ILE A 257 -15.25 2.02 -9.59
N GLU A 258 -14.56 1.82 -8.50
CA GLU A 258 -15.14 1.96 -7.18
C GLU A 258 -14.17 2.60 -6.16
N PRO A 259 -14.68 3.38 -5.20
CA PRO A 259 -13.87 3.88 -4.10
C PRO A 259 -13.54 2.75 -3.12
N ALA A 260 -12.31 2.73 -2.62
CA ALA A 260 -11.91 1.86 -1.51
C ALA A 260 -12.57 2.27 -0.19
N TYR A 261 -12.52 1.34 0.76
CA TYR A 261 -12.77 1.58 2.17
C TYR A 261 -11.85 0.68 3.01
N ASP A 262 -11.58 1.08 4.25
CA ASP A 262 -10.73 0.32 5.16
C ASP A 262 -11.33 -1.07 5.43
N GLY A 263 -10.52 -2.11 5.25
CA GLY A 263 -10.94 -3.51 5.33
C GLY A 263 -11.56 -4.10 4.05
N MET A 264 -11.64 -3.33 2.96
CA MET A 264 -12.06 -3.85 1.66
C MET A 264 -11.11 -4.95 1.20
N SER A 265 -11.65 -6.13 0.87
CA SER A 265 -10.83 -7.25 0.40
C SER A 265 -11.41 -7.91 -0.84
N PHE A 266 -10.53 -8.48 -1.66
CA PHE A 266 -10.90 -9.28 -2.83
C PHE A 266 -9.85 -10.36 -3.07
N ASP A 267 -10.27 -11.42 -3.74
CA ASP A 267 -9.41 -12.53 -4.11
C ASP A 267 -9.16 -12.53 -5.62
N THR A 268 -7.96 -12.92 -6.02
CA THR A 268 -7.64 -13.22 -7.42
C THR A 268 -7.11 -14.63 -7.53
N SER A 269 -7.53 -15.34 -8.61
CA SER A 269 -6.88 -16.59 -8.96
C SER A 269 -5.46 -16.26 -9.44
N ALA A 270 -4.46 -16.91 -8.89
CA ALA A 270 -3.13 -16.82 -9.47
C ALA A 270 -3.09 -17.57 -10.80
N LEU A 271 -2.53 -16.95 -11.79
CA LEU A 271 -2.24 -17.55 -13.09
C LEU A 271 -1.00 -18.44 -13.00
#